data_ec7f779e05339a2fd15d3c0514240c9a
#
_entry.id   ec7f779e05339a2fd15d3c0514240c9a
#
_cell.length_a   1.000
_cell.length_b   1.000
_cell.length_c   1.000
_cell.angle_alpha   90.00
_cell.angle_beta   90.00
_cell.angle_gamma   90.00
#
_symmetry.space_group_name_H-M   'P 1'
#
loop_
_entity.id
_entity.type
_entity.pdbx_description
1 polymer ?
#
loop_
_entity_poly.entity_id
_entity_poly.type
_entity_poly.pdbx_seq_one_letter_code
_entity_poly.pdbx_strand_id
1 'polypeptide(L)'
;MAVKRHVQARAIAVLVIGYLVGLIAYPNLLGSFLDEKASARVLVAFTLPTTALVIYTLFGSLWKHDRIRSGNGAFEITYHAIVLRVLLFILALHVLVMIELTRAMEAVGLPLVSSRAVVVLLGVMLVTIGNLLPRTRPNVAVGVRTTRTLASAQLWQQVHRAGGYATVGLGIVIVITGLVLAHEALAVVISAAALVAATTVLISYRRHLRA
;
A
#
# COMPACT_ATOMS: atom_id res chain seq x y z
N MET A 1 12.50 22.00 6.20
CA MET A 1 11.08 22.39 6.32
C MET A 1 10.29 22.29 5.01
N ALA A 2 10.81 22.74 3.86
CA ALA A 2 10.11 22.72 2.57
C ALA A 2 9.67 21.31 2.11
N VAL A 3 10.55 20.31 2.15
CA VAL A 3 10.27 18.93 1.70
C VAL A 3 9.11 18.29 2.47
N LYS A 4 9.04 18.51 3.78
CA LYS A 4 7.94 18.01 4.63
C LYS A 4 6.59 18.60 4.20
N ARG A 5 6.52 19.90 3.96
CA ARG A 5 5.30 20.59 3.49
C ARG A 5 4.83 20.03 2.15
N HIS A 6 5.75 19.78 1.21
CA HIS A 6 5.40 19.21 -0.09
C HIS A 6 4.84 17.79 -0.01
N VAL A 7 5.40 16.91 0.84
CA VAL A 7 4.89 15.54 0.99
C VAL A 7 3.53 15.53 1.68
N GLN A 8 3.33 16.38 2.68
CA GLN A 8 2.03 16.53 3.34
C GLN A 8 0.97 17.08 2.39
N ALA A 9 1.30 18.10 1.60
CA ALA A 9 0.38 18.65 0.60
C ALA A 9 -0.04 17.61 -0.44
N ARG A 10 0.90 16.76 -0.89
CA ARG A 10 0.58 15.64 -1.80
C ARG A 10 -0.36 14.61 -1.15
N ALA A 11 -0.13 14.25 0.11
CA ALA A 11 -1.01 13.32 0.83
C ALA A 11 -2.43 13.89 0.97
N ILE A 12 -2.56 15.17 1.31
CA ILE A 12 -3.86 15.86 1.38
C ILE A 12 -4.53 15.88 0.01
N ALA A 13 -3.79 16.20 -1.06
CA ALA A 13 -4.32 16.19 -2.42
C ALA A 13 -4.86 14.81 -2.81
N VAL A 14 -4.13 13.72 -2.48
CA VAL A 14 -4.59 12.34 -2.73
C VAL A 14 -5.91 12.05 -2.01
N LEU A 15 -6.04 12.47 -0.75
CA LEU A 15 -7.28 12.29 0.03
C LEU A 15 -8.45 13.07 -0.60
N VAL A 16 -8.23 14.33 -0.95
CA VAL A 16 -9.26 15.17 -1.60
C VAL A 16 -9.70 14.55 -2.93
N ILE A 17 -8.74 14.12 -3.77
CA ILE A 17 -9.05 13.45 -5.04
C ILE A 17 -9.88 12.18 -4.79
N GLY A 18 -9.56 11.38 -3.78
CA GLY A 18 -10.33 10.18 -3.43
C GLY A 18 -11.80 10.49 -3.14
N TYR A 19 -12.07 11.51 -2.33
CA TYR A 19 -13.45 11.94 -2.06
C TYR A 19 -14.14 12.52 -3.29
N LEU A 20 -13.44 13.29 -4.14
CA LEU A 20 -13.98 13.82 -5.39
C LEU A 20 -14.34 12.69 -6.37
N VAL A 21 -13.50 11.67 -6.50
CA VAL A 21 -13.79 10.49 -7.33
C VAL A 21 -15.07 9.80 -6.84
N GLY A 22 -15.19 9.56 -5.53
CA GLY A 22 -16.40 8.98 -4.94
C GLY A 22 -17.65 9.84 -5.20
N LEU A 23 -17.54 11.15 -5.05
CA LEU A 23 -18.64 12.09 -5.28
C LEU A 23 -19.10 12.10 -6.75
N ILE A 24 -18.16 12.11 -7.69
CA ILE A 24 -18.44 12.08 -9.13
C ILE A 24 -19.07 10.74 -9.54
N ALA A 25 -18.58 9.63 -9.00
CA ALA A 25 -19.08 8.29 -9.31
C ALA A 25 -20.45 8.01 -8.69
N TYR A 26 -20.74 8.58 -7.52
CA TYR A 26 -21.93 8.29 -6.71
C TYR A 26 -23.27 8.24 -7.48
N PRO A 27 -23.63 9.22 -8.33
CA PRO A 27 -24.90 9.20 -9.05
C PRO A 27 -24.99 8.10 -10.12
N ASN A 28 -23.84 7.60 -10.58
CA ASN A 28 -23.75 6.62 -11.67
C ASN A 28 -23.40 5.20 -11.20
N LEU A 29 -23.38 4.94 -9.88
CA LEU A 29 -23.16 3.61 -9.34
C LEU A 29 -24.33 2.69 -9.71
N LEU A 30 -24.01 1.58 -10.42
CA LEU A 30 -24.96 0.60 -10.93
C LEU A 30 -24.92 -0.70 -10.14
N GLY A 31 -26.02 -1.43 -10.17
CA GLY A 31 -26.15 -2.77 -9.57
C GLY A 31 -27.39 -2.88 -8.68
N SER A 32 -28.10 -4.01 -8.74
CA SER A 32 -29.35 -4.24 -8.03
C SER A 32 -29.29 -3.92 -6.53
N PHE A 33 -28.20 -4.30 -5.88
CA PHE A 33 -27.99 -4.01 -4.45
C PHE A 33 -27.80 -2.50 -4.17
N LEU A 34 -27.18 -1.76 -5.11
CA LEU A 34 -26.93 -0.32 -4.99
C LEU A 34 -28.16 0.50 -5.33
N ASP A 35 -29.03 -0.02 -6.20
CA ASP A 35 -30.27 0.66 -6.62
C ASP A 35 -31.33 0.68 -5.51
N GLU A 36 -31.37 -0.35 -4.67
CA GLU A 36 -32.34 -0.47 -3.60
C GLU A 36 -32.03 0.39 -2.36
N LYS A 37 -30.75 0.74 -2.11
CA LYS A 37 -30.33 1.38 -0.86
C LYS A 37 -29.32 2.50 -1.08
N ALA A 38 -29.74 3.73 -0.87
CA ALA A 38 -28.86 4.91 -0.89
C ALA A 38 -27.66 4.77 0.07
N SER A 39 -27.85 4.11 1.23
CA SER A 39 -26.77 3.83 2.18
C SER A 39 -25.66 2.94 1.59
N ALA A 40 -26.01 1.97 0.74
CA ALA A 40 -25.03 1.11 0.08
C ALA A 40 -24.15 1.92 -0.90
N ARG A 41 -24.76 2.83 -1.67
CA ARG A 41 -24.01 3.74 -2.57
C ARG A 41 -23.02 4.63 -1.79
N VAL A 42 -23.46 5.19 -0.66
CA VAL A 42 -22.58 6.00 0.21
C VAL A 42 -21.41 5.18 0.72
N LEU A 43 -21.67 3.96 1.23
CA LEU A 43 -20.60 3.09 1.71
C LEU A 43 -19.60 2.77 0.60
N VAL A 44 -20.06 2.36 -0.56
CA VAL A 44 -19.19 2.02 -1.70
C VAL A 44 -18.37 3.23 -2.16
N ALA A 45 -18.99 4.39 -2.31
CA ALA A 45 -18.33 5.60 -2.79
C ALA A 45 -17.30 6.15 -1.81
N PHE A 46 -17.47 5.96 -0.49
CA PHE A 46 -16.66 6.67 0.49
C PHE A 46 -15.84 5.78 1.45
N THR A 47 -16.00 4.46 1.45
CA THR A 47 -15.23 3.57 2.35
C THR A 47 -13.73 3.66 2.09
N LEU A 48 -13.27 3.57 0.83
CA LEU A 48 -11.84 3.60 0.52
C LEU A 48 -11.19 4.97 0.82
N PRO A 49 -11.75 6.13 0.41
CA PRO A 49 -11.18 7.42 0.81
C PRO A 49 -11.23 7.66 2.32
N THR A 50 -12.26 7.19 3.02
CA THR A 50 -12.32 7.26 4.49
C THR A 50 -11.26 6.37 5.14
N THR A 51 -11.04 5.15 4.63
CA THR A 51 -9.95 4.27 5.06
C THR A 51 -8.59 4.94 4.86
N ALA A 52 -8.38 5.60 3.71
CA ALA A 52 -7.17 6.37 3.45
C ALA A 52 -6.97 7.52 4.45
N LEU A 53 -8.04 8.24 4.80
CA LEU A 53 -8.00 9.30 5.81
C LEU A 53 -7.67 8.75 7.21
N VAL A 54 -8.28 7.62 7.61
CA VAL A 54 -7.98 6.95 8.88
C VAL A 54 -6.52 6.51 8.93
N ILE A 55 -6.00 5.90 7.85
CA ILE A 55 -4.59 5.51 7.76
C ILE A 55 -3.68 6.74 7.87
N TYR A 56 -3.97 7.81 7.15
CA TYR A 56 -3.18 9.04 7.20
C TYR A 56 -3.12 9.64 8.61
N THR A 57 -4.27 9.73 9.29
CA THR A 57 -4.34 10.28 10.66
C THR A 57 -3.67 9.37 11.67
N LEU A 58 -3.86 8.04 11.57
CA LEU A 58 -3.23 7.04 12.42
C LEU A 58 -1.70 7.11 12.30
N PHE A 59 -1.16 7.08 11.08
CA PHE A 59 0.28 7.17 10.87
C PHE A 59 0.84 8.53 11.29
N GLY A 60 0.08 9.61 11.10
CA GLY A 60 0.45 10.93 11.61
C GLY A 60 0.53 10.97 13.14
N SER A 61 -0.41 10.31 13.82
CA SER A 61 -0.40 10.15 15.28
C SER A 61 0.76 9.29 15.76
N LEU A 62 0.95 8.11 15.15
CA LEU A 62 2.09 7.23 15.46
C LEU A 62 3.42 7.96 15.29
N TRP A 63 3.59 8.75 14.24
CA TRP A 63 4.79 9.57 14.05
C TRP A 63 5.01 10.58 15.18
N LYS A 64 3.96 11.26 15.61
CA LYS A 64 4.07 12.26 16.68
C LYS A 64 4.44 11.65 18.03
N HIS A 65 3.92 10.45 18.34
CA HIS A 65 4.10 9.78 19.63
C HIS A 65 5.24 8.74 19.64
N ASP A 66 5.96 8.59 18.53
CA ASP A 66 7.07 7.62 18.44
C ASP A 66 8.27 8.08 19.26
N ARG A 67 8.45 7.45 20.44
CA ARG A 67 9.58 7.70 21.35
C ARG A 67 10.85 6.94 20.95
N ILE A 68 10.75 5.95 20.07
CA ILE A 68 11.86 5.08 19.65
C ILE A 68 12.62 5.71 18.49
N ARG A 69 11.95 6.57 17.69
CA ARG A 69 12.57 7.18 16.53
C ARG A 69 13.79 8.01 16.91
N SER A 70 14.92 7.68 16.32
CA SER A 70 16.08 8.57 16.35
C SER A 70 15.81 9.78 15.44
N GLY A 71 16.03 10.99 15.94
CA GLY A 71 15.68 12.27 15.32
C GLY A 71 16.39 12.62 14.00
N ASN A 72 16.43 11.69 13.04
CA ASN A 72 17.07 11.86 11.75
C ASN A 72 16.03 12.30 10.70
N GLY A 73 16.16 13.53 10.18
CA GLY A 73 15.26 14.09 9.17
C GLY A 73 15.15 13.28 7.89
N ALA A 74 16.19 12.50 7.53
CA ALA A 74 16.15 11.60 6.37
C ALA A 74 15.13 10.46 6.54
N PHE A 75 14.93 9.96 7.78
CA PHE A 75 13.92 8.95 8.07
C PHE A 75 12.50 9.55 7.99
N GLU A 76 12.31 10.80 8.40
CA GLU A 76 11.02 11.48 8.29
C GLU A 76 10.52 11.51 6.84
N ILE A 77 11.41 11.80 5.89
CA ILE A 77 11.10 11.80 4.46
C ILE A 77 10.68 10.39 4.00
N THR A 78 11.43 9.36 4.40
CA THR A 78 11.14 7.96 4.05
C THR A 78 9.80 7.51 4.64
N TYR A 79 9.51 7.86 5.90
CA TYR A 79 8.26 7.54 6.56
C TYR A 79 7.05 8.10 5.82
N HIS A 80 7.07 9.41 5.57
CA HIS A 80 5.99 10.07 4.83
C HIS A 80 5.89 9.58 3.38
N ALA A 81 7.01 9.20 2.76
CA ALA A 81 7.00 8.60 1.43
C ALA A 81 6.33 7.23 1.41
N ILE A 82 6.47 6.41 2.46
CA ILE A 82 5.75 5.13 2.60
C ILE A 82 4.25 5.39 2.74
N VAL A 83 3.87 6.29 3.64
CA VAL A 83 2.46 6.67 3.84
C VAL A 83 1.84 7.14 2.52
N LEU A 84 2.51 8.04 1.80
CA LEU A 84 2.03 8.53 0.51
C LEU A 84 1.80 7.40 -0.51
N ARG A 85 2.68 6.38 -0.57
CA ARG A 85 2.51 5.23 -1.48
C ARG A 85 1.29 4.38 -1.12
N VAL A 86 1.04 4.19 0.18
CA VAL A 86 -0.17 3.50 0.64
C VAL A 86 -1.42 4.28 0.24
N LEU A 87 -1.42 5.61 0.42
CA LEU A 87 -2.55 6.45 0.01
C LEU A 87 -2.77 6.42 -1.51
N LEU A 88 -1.69 6.48 -2.30
CA LEU A 88 -1.76 6.39 -3.76
C LEU A 88 -2.29 5.02 -4.22
N PHE A 89 -1.90 3.94 -3.55
CA PHE A 89 -2.45 2.61 -3.82
C PHE A 89 -3.96 2.57 -3.54
N ILE A 90 -4.41 3.09 -2.39
CA ILE A 90 -5.84 3.12 -2.05
C ILE A 90 -6.61 4.00 -3.03
N LEU A 91 -6.06 5.14 -3.45
CA LEU A 91 -6.66 5.99 -4.47
C LEU A 91 -6.79 5.25 -5.81
N ALA A 92 -5.72 4.60 -6.28
CA ALA A 92 -5.75 3.86 -7.53
C ALA A 92 -6.76 2.69 -7.46
N LEU A 93 -6.78 1.95 -6.35
CA LEU A 93 -7.79 0.91 -6.12
C LEU A 93 -9.21 1.49 -6.12
N HIS A 94 -9.42 2.64 -5.47
CA HIS A 94 -10.71 3.32 -5.45
C HIS A 94 -11.16 3.73 -6.86
N VAL A 95 -10.28 4.31 -7.66
CA VAL A 95 -10.57 4.66 -9.05
C VAL A 95 -10.96 3.42 -9.86
N LEU A 96 -10.21 2.31 -9.74
CA LEU A 96 -10.53 1.05 -10.42
C LEU A 96 -11.93 0.52 -10.03
N VAL A 97 -12.24 0.54 -8.73
CA VAL A 97 -13.56 0.11 -8.22
C VAL A 97 -14.67 1.02 -8.75
N MET A 98 -14.46 2.34 -8.77
CA MET A 98 -15.46 3.27 -9.29
C MET A 98 -15.69 3.10 -10.79
N ILE A 99 -14.63 2.92 -11.58
CA ILE A 99 -14.73 2.63 -13.02
C ILE A 99 -15.55 1.35 -13.25
N GLU A 100 -15.29 0.29 -12.50
CA GLU A 100 -15.99 -0.98 -12.61
C GLU A 100 -17.47 -0.85 -12.27
N LEU A 101 -17.78 -0.20 -11.15
CA LEU A 101 -19.16 -0.08 -10.66
C LEU A 101 -20.02 0.94 -11.43
N THR A 102 -19.42 1.92 -12.06
CA THR A 102 -20.14 2.86 -12.94
C THR A 102 -20.22 2.34 -14.39
N ARG A 103 -19.57 1.23 -14.71
CA ARG A 103 -19.42 0.70 -16.08
C ARG A 103 -18.93 1.74 -17.08
N ALA A 104 -18.12 2.69 -16.62
CA ALA A 104 -17.64 3.79 -17.44
C ALA A 104 -16.86 3.30 -18.68
N MET A 105 -16.16 2.17 -18.56
CA MET A 105 -15.41 1.58 -19.68
C MET A 105 -16.32 0.95 -20.74
N GLU A 106 -17.44 0.34 -20.33
CA GLU A 106 -18.44 -0.19 -21.28
C GLU A 106 -19.05 0.94 -22.11
N ALA A 107 -19.32 2.08 -21.48
CA ALA A 107 -19.90 3.25 -22.17
C ALA A 107 -19.00 3.78 -23.31
N VAL A 108 -17.68 3.54 -23.24
CA VAL A 108 -16.72 3.93 -24.29
C VAL A 108 -16.21 2.74 -25.12
N GLY A 109 -16.86 1.56 -25.00
CA GLY A 109 -16.52 0.37 -25.76
C GLY A 109 -15.21 -0.32 -25.35
N LEU A 110 -14.69 -0.01 -24.16
CA LEU A 110 -13.48 -0.64 -23.64
C LEU A 110 -13.85 -1.81 -22.69
N PRO A 111 -12.98 -2.85 -22.59
CA PRO A 111 -13.23 -3.94 -21.69
C PRO A 111 -13.22 -3.46 -20.23
N LEU A 112 -14.06 -4.08 -19.40
CA LEU A 112 -14.08 -3.83 -17.95
C LEU A 112 -12.69 -4.01 -17.33
N VAL A 113 -12.45 -3.23 -16.28
CA VAL A 113 -11.20 -3.35 -15.51
C VAL A 113 -11.12 -4.75 -14.92
N SER A 114 -10.21 -5.55 -15.41
CA SER A 114 -10.06 -6.94 -14.97
C SER A 114 -9.46 -6.99 -13.55
N SER A 115 -9.77 -8.06 -12.80
CA SER A 115 -9.10 -8.38 -11.54
C SER A 115 -7.56 -8.39 -11.66
N ARG A 116 -7.02 -8.56 -12.87
CA ARG A 116 -5.59 -8.43 -13.18
C ARG A 116 -5.04 -7.05 -12.86
N ALA A 117 -5.79 -5.97 -13.13
CA ALA A 117 -5.36 -4.61 -12.81
C ALA A 117 -5.12 -4.42 -11.30
N VAL A 118 -5.98 -5.01 -10.45
CA VAL A 118 -5.82 -4.98 -9.00
C VAL A 118 -4.56 -5.75 -8.56
N VAL A 119 -4.31 -6.93 -9.16
CA VAL A 119 -3.12 -7.74 -8.87
C VAL A 119 -1.84 -6.99 -9.26
N VAL A 120 -1.80 -6.42 -10.46
CA VAL A 120 -0.67 -5.62 -10.94
C VAL A 120 -0.44 -4.41 -10.03
N LEU A 121 -1.50 -3.70 -9.66
CA LEU A 121 -1.43 -2.56 -8.74
C LEU A 121 -0.84 -2.95 -7.37
N LEU A 122 -1.25 -4.10 -6.82
CA LEU A 122 -0.68 -4.64 -5.58
C LEU A 122 0.83 -4.93 -5.74
N GLY A 123 1.24 -5.56 -6.84
CA GLY A 123 2.66 -5.82 -7.12
C GLY A 123 3.48 -4.53 -7.23
N VAL A 124 2.98 -3.51 -7.92
CA VAL A 124 3.62 -2.18 -8.01
C VAL A 124 3.73 -1.53 -6.63
N MET A 125 2.70 -1.63 -5.79
CA MET A 125 2.77 -1.13 -4.42
C MET A 125 3.89 -1.82 -3.64
N LEU A 126 3.98 -3.15 -3.70
CA LEU A 126 5.03 -3.90 -3.00
C LEU A 126 6.44 -3.53 -3.49
N VAL A 127 6.65 -3.38 -4.81
CA VAL A 127 7.93 -2.90 -5.37
C VAL A 127 8.29 -1.53 -4.80
N THR A 128 7.36 -0.59 -4.82
CA THR A 128 7.62 0.79 -4.39
C THR A 128 7.85 0.90 -2.88
N ILE A 129 7.13 0.13 -2.05
CA ILE A 129 7.33 0.10 -0.60
C ILE A 129 8.60 -0.67 -0.25
N GLY A 130 8.83 -1.85 -0.86
CA GLY A 130 10.01 -2.67 -0.63
C GLY A 130 11.31 -1.91 -0.87
N ASN A 131 11.35 -1.05 -1.90
CA ASN A 131 12.50 -0.19 -2.18
C ASN A 131 12.77 0.87 -1.10
N LEU A 132 11.79 1.19 -0.25
CA LEU A 132 11.96 2.12 0.86
C LEU A 132 12.34 1.44 2.18
N LEU A 133 12.05 0.15 2.36
CA LEU A 133 12.31 -0.56 3.62
C LEU A 133 13.77 -0.45 4.11
N PRO A 134 14.80 -0.58 3.24
CA PRO A 134 16.20 -0.44 3.68
C PRO A 134 16.56 0.95 4.22
N ARG A 135 15.76 1.98 3.90
CA ARG A 135 15.97 3.35 4.35
C ARG A 135 15.28 3.67 5.67
N THR A 136 14.52 2.71 6.21
CA THR A 136 13.83 2.89 7.49
C THR A 136 14.80 2.81 8.67
N ARG A 137 14.40 3.39 9.79
CA ARG A 137 15.09 3.34 11.08
C ARG A 137 14.16 2.73 12.12
N PRO A 138 14.65 2.26 13.29
CA PRO A 138 13.79 1.79 14.35
C PRO A 138 12.66 2.76 14.65
N ASN A 139 11.44 2.27 14.60
CA ASN A 139 10.21 3.06 14.78
C ASN A 139 9.03 2.16 15.15
N VAL A 140 7.91 2.75 15.63
CA VAL A 140 6.73 2.00 16.08
C VAL A 140 5.76 1.62 14.96
N ALA A 141 5.89 2.16 13.75
CA ALA A 141 4.85 2.06 12.72
C ALA A 141 5.16 1.07 11.60
N VAL A 142 6.40 1.07 11.06
CA VAL A 142 6.75 0.39 9.81
C VAL A 142 7.90 -0.58 10.00
N GLY A 143 7.72 -1.84 9.57
CA GLY A 143 8.78 -2.84 9.48
C GLY A 143 8.64 -4.02 10.43
N VAL A 144 9.68 -4.87 10.49
CA VAL A 144 9.77 -6.02 11.38
C VAL A 144 10.20 -5.53 12.78
N ARG A 145 9.23 -5.44 13.68
CA ARG A 145 9.35 -4.83 15.01
C ARG A 145 9.39 -5.91 16.10
N THR A 146 10.55 -6.39 16.39
CA THR A 146 10.81 -7.24 17.56
C THR A 146 11.58 -6.45 18.61
N THR A 147 11.59 -6.89 19.86
CA THR A 147 12.39 -6.26 20.92
C THR A 147 13.86 -6.10 20.51
N ARG A 148 14.40 -7.10 19.79
CA ARG A 148 15.79 -7.10 19.33
C ARG A 148 16.03 -6.13 18.15
N THR A 149 15.14 -6.10 17.15
CA THR A 149 15.30 -5.16 16.02
C THR A 149 15.12 -3.71 16.46
N LEU A 150 14.25 -3.46 17.42
CA LEU A 150 14.07 -2.12 17.99
C LEU A 150 15.26 -1.67 18.86
N ALA A 151 15.94 -2.62 19.51
CA ALA A 151 17.11 -2.34 20.36
C ALA A 151 18.43 -2.16 19.57
N SER A 152 18.51 -2.63 18.31
CA SER A 152 19.74 -2.59 17.51
C SER A 152 19.50 -1.99 16.13
N ALA A 153 20.06 -0.80 15.88
CA ALA A 153 20.00 -0.14 14.58
C ALA A 153 20.66 -0.97 13.47
N GLN A 154 21.73 -1.72 13.79
CA GLN A 154 22.41 -2.60 12.85
C GLN A 154 21.52 -3.77 12.44
N LEU A 155 20.92 -4.48 13.42
CA LEU A 155 19.99 -5.58 13.16
C LEU A 155 18.77 -5.09 12.39
N TRP A 156 18.27 -3.91 12.74
CA TRP A 156 17.17 -3.25 12.00
C TRP A 156 17.50 -3.12 10.52
N GLN A 157 18.65 -2.51 10.20
CA GLN A 157 19.07 -2.30 8.81
C GLN A 157 19.24 -3.61 8.04
N GLN A 158 19.85 -4.63 8.65
CA GLN A 158 20.07 -5.92 8.00
C GLN A 158 18.76 -6.62 7.66
N VAL A 159 17.84 -6.69 8.63
CA VAL A 159 16.52 -7.32 8.44
C VAL A 159 15.69 -6.56 7.42
N HIS A 160 15.68 -5.22 7.47
CA HIS A 160 14.89 -4.42 6.55
C HIS A 160 15.50 -4.34 5.14
N ARG A 161 16.83 -4.50 4.99
CA ARG A 161 17.46 -4.68 3.68
C ARG A 161 17.04 -6.00 3.05
N ALA A 162 17.10 -7.11 3.79
CA ALA A 162 16.65 -8.42 3.30
C ALA A 162 15.13 -8.40 3.01
N GLY A 163 14.34 -7.84 3.92
CA GLY A 163 12.89 -7.66 3.74
C GLY A 163 12.55 -6.79 2.52
N GLY A 164 13.31 -5.72 2.30
CA GLY A 164 13.15 -4.86 1.13
C GLY A 164 13.36 -5.61 -0.18
N TYR A 165 14.46 -6.35 -0.30
CA TYR A 165 14.71 -7.16 -1.51
C TYR A 165 13.65 -8.24 -1.71
N ALA A 166 13.26 -8.95 -0.64
CA ALA A 166 12.22 -9.95 -0.70
C ALA A 166 10.87 -9.35 -1.14
N THR A 167 10.51 -8.19 -0.62
CA THR A 167 9.26 -7.49 -0.96
C THR A 167 9.27 -6.98 -2.41
N VAL A 168 10.41 -6.45 -2.88
CA VAL A 168 10.56 -6.04 -4.30
C VAL A 168 10.45 -7.26 -5.21
N GLY A 169 11.17 -8.36 -4.90
CA GLY A 169 11.09 -9.60 -5.68
C GLY A 169 9.67 -10.16 -5.75
N LEU A 170 8.98 -10.22 -4.60
CA LEU A 170 7.58 -10.62 -4.53
C LEU A 170 6.69 -9.71 -5.40
N GLY A 171 6.86 -8.39 -5.29
CA GLY A 171 6.10 -7.44 -6.09
C GLY A 171 6.31 -7.61 -7.59
N ILE A 172 7.55 -7.85 -8.04
CA ILE A 172 7.86 -8.13 -9.46
C ILE A 172 7.17 -9.42 -9.92
N VAL A 173 7.24 -10.49 -9.13
CA VAL A 173 6.56 -11.75 -9.45
C VAL A 173 5.06 -11.51 -9.58
N ILE A 174 4.43 -10.78 -8.66
CA ILE A 174 2.99 -10.47 -8.71
C ILE A 174 2.64 -9.65 -9.95
N VAL A 175 3.45 -8.66 -10.35
CA VAL A 175 3.22 -7.90 -11.59
C VAL A 175 3.27 -8.81 -12.81
N ILE A 176 4.33 -9.62 -12.94
CA ILE A 176 4.51 -10.50 -14.09
C ILE A 176 3.37 -11.52 -14.17
N THR A 177 3.04 -12.17 -13.05
CA THR A 177 1.97 -13.17 -13.01
C THR A 177 0.60 -12.56 -13.29
N GLY A 178 0.33 -11.36 -12.79
CA GLY A 178 -0.90 -10.62 -13.08
C GLY A 178 -1.07 -10.26 -14.55
N LEU A 179 0.03 -10.06 -15.28
CA LEU A 179 0.01 -9.75 -16.71
C LEU A 179 -0.10 -11.00 -17.59
N VAL A 180 0.52 -12.13 -17.19
CA VAL A 180 0.78 -13.28 -18.07
C VAL A 180 -0.13 -14.47 -17.75
N LEU A 181 -0.42 -14.74 -16.48
CA LEU A 181 -1.07 -15.99 -16.07
C LEU A 181 -2.61 -15.90 -16.08
N ALA A 182 -3.23 -17.06 -16.27
CA ALA A 182 -4.65 -17.24 -16.05
C ALA A 182 -5.00 -17.10 -14.55
N HIS A 183 -6.27 -16.82 -14.24
CA HIS A 183 -6.71 -16.54 -12.86
C HIS A 183 -6.44 -17.68 -11.89
N GLU A 184 -6.57 -18.93 -12.34
CA GLU A 184 -6.40 -20.10 -11.47
C GLU A 184 -4.96 -20.25 -10.97
N ALA A 185 -3.96 -19.84 -11.76
CA ALA A 185 -2.55 -19.92 -11.40
C ALA A 185 -2.07 -18.78 -10.50
N LEU A 186 -2.78 -17.64 -10.49
CA LEU A 186 -2.36 -16.45 -9.74
C LEU A 186 -2.24 -16.71 -8.23
N ALA A 187 -3.23 -17.34 -7.63
CA ALA A 187 -3.24 -17.61 -6.18
C ALA A 187 -2.07 -18.49 -5.77
N VAL A 188 -1.77 -19.53 -6.55
CA VAL A 188 -0.66 -20.47 -6.28
C VAL A 188 0.69 -19.75 -6.36
N VAL A 189 0.93 -19.00 -7.42
CA VAL A 189 2.21 -18.31 -7.63
C VAL A 189 2.41 -17.21 -6.60
N ILE A 190 1.37 -16.42 -6.29
CA ILE A 190 1.43 -15.37 -5.27
C ILE A 190 1.72 -15.97 -3.89
N SER A 191 1.05 -17.07 -3.53
CA SER A 191 1.27 -17.74 -2.24
C SER A 191 2.69 -18.31 -2.13
N ALA A 192 3.20 -18.96 -3.18
CA ALA A 192 4.55 -19.48 -3.21
C ALA A 192 5.59 -18.35 -3.10
N ALA A 193 5.42 -17.26 -3.85
CA ALA A 193 6.32 -16.11 -3.80
C ALA A 193 6.29 -15.42 -2.43
N ALA A 194 5.11 -15.29 -1.80
CA ALA A 194 4.96 -14.75 -0.45
C ALA A 194 5.70 -15.62 0.59
N LEU A 195 5.59 -16.97 0.46
CA LEU A 195 6.31 -17.90 1.33
C LEU A 195 7.82 -17.75 1.20
N VAL A 196 8.34 -17.65 -0.04
CA VAL A 196 9.78 -17.43 -0.30
C VAL A 196 10.23 -16.10 0.30
N ALA A 197 9.46 -15.03 0.13
CA ALA A 197 9.79 -13.73 0.72
C ALA A 197 9.83 -13.80 2.26
N ALA A 198 8.82 -14.41 2.88
CA ALA A 198 8.75 -14.55 4.33
C ALA A 198 9.92 -15.40 4.89
N THR A 199 10.25 -16.53 4.24
CA THR A 199 11.36 -17.38 4.65
C THR A 199 12.70 -16.67 4.51
N THR A 200 12.91 -15.87 3.46
CA THR A 200 14.11 -15.06 3.26
C THR A 200 14.32 -14.07 4.41
N VAL A 201 13.26 -13.36 4.81
CA VAL A 201 13.30 -12.45 5.97
C VAL A 201 13.61 -13.19 7.27
N LEU A 202 12.96 -14.34 7.49
CA LEU A 202 13.14 -15.14 8.69
C LEU A 202 14.58 -15.69 8.81
N ILE A 203 15.14 -16.19 7.71
CA ILE A 203 16.53 -16.68 7.67
C ILE A 203 17.51 -15.53 7.95
N SER A 204 17.30 -14.37 7.31
CA SER A 204 18.12 -13.19 7.56
C SER A 204 18.07 -12.78 9.04
N TYR A 205 16.87 -12.72 9.62
CA TYR A 205 16.70 -12.42 11.04
C TYR A 205 17.44 -13.41 11.95
N ARG A 206 17.28 -14.73 11.70
CA ARG A 206 17.93 -15.78 12.52
C ARG A 206 19.46 -15.77 12.40
N ARG A 207 20.02 -15.56 11.21
CA ARG A 207 21.48 -15.50 11.00
C ARG A 207 22.10 -14.37 11.83
N HIS A 208 21.49 -13.20 11.83
CA HIS A 208 21.99 -12.04 12.56
C HIS A 208 21.73 -12.06 14.07
N LEU A 209 20.97 -13.05 14.58
CA LEU A 209 20.83 -13.27 16.01
C LEU A 209 21.93 -14.18 16.59
N ARG A 210 22.63 -14.93 15.72
CA ARG A 210 23.71 -15.88 16.13
C ARG A 210 25.09 -15.28 15.97
N ALA A 211 25.23 -14.19 15.26
CA ALA A 211 26.47 -13.41 15.12
C ALA A 211 26.54 -12.30 16.19
#